data_f9955712bac143c9820329084c75b736
#
_entry.id   f9955712bac143c9820329084c75b736
#
_cell.length_a   1.000
_cell.length_b   1.000
_cell.length_c   1.000
_cell.angle_alpha   90.00
_cell.angle_beta   90.00
_cell.angle_gamma   90.00
#
_symmetry.space_group_name_H-M   'P 1'
#
loop_
_entity.id
_entity.type
_entity.pdbx_description
1 polymer ?
#
loop_
_entity_poly.entity_id
_entity_poly.type
_entity_poly.pdbx_seq_one_letter_code
_entity_poly.pdbx_strand_id
1 'polypeptide(L)'
;MIAKAATISHGGNAVRYSVNKDKAEIVKVNFLPDDISAEAMYQRMVLKQKEFASTINKGRPLKRNVIRMEISPTKEESAGWTLDDWVRLANEYIQIFDSIDLSKKAKRASAKCTNVRNSQYIVALHHDAKSGIPHLHIDVNRVDMNGKVDVGCVYNQRTARMGTAGGYLRNT
;
A
#
# COMPACT_ATOMS: atom_id res chain seq x y z
N MET A 1 -6.31 8.09 14.73
CA MET A 1 -5.91 7.58 13.38
C MET A 1 -6.50 6.20 13.14
N ILE A 2 -7.01 5.93 11.95
CA ILE A 2 -7.47 4.60 11.51
C ILE A 2 -6.68 4.25 10.26
N ALA A 3 -6.20 3.00 10.19
CA ALA A 3 -5.55 2.52 8.98
C ALA A 3 -5.89 1.05 8.72
N LYS A 4 -5.93 0.65 7.46
CA LYS A 4 -6.25 -0.70 7.00
C LYS A 4 -5.43 -1.06 5.77
N ALA A 5 -5.15 -2.34 5.60
CA ALA A 5 -4.49 -2.87 4.42
C ALA A 5 -5.14 -4.20 3.99
N ALA A 6 -5.24 -4.42 2.68
CA ALA A 6 -5.76 -5.65 2.11
C ALA A 6 -5.14 -5.92 0.73
N THR A 7 -4.99 -7.20 0.39
CA THR A 7 -4.69 -7.59 -0.99
C THR A 7 -5.96 -7.62 -1.81
N ILE A 8 -5.90 -7.07 -3.01
CA ILE A 8 -7.03 -6.94 -3.92
C ILE A 8 -6.75 -7.56 -5.29
N SER A 9 -7.82 -7.97 -5.99
CA SER A 9 -7.76 -8.58 -7.33
C SER A 9 -8.03 -7.60 -8.48
N HIS A 10 -8.47 -6.39 -8.16
CA HIS A 10 -8.83 -5.35 -9.12
C HIS A 10 -7.86 -4.15 -9.03
N GLY A 11 -6.55 -4.44 -9.03
CA GLY A 11 -5.49 -3.45 -8.83
C GLY A 11 -5.56 -2.26 -9.79
N GLY A 12 -5.89 -2.48 -11.07
CA GLY A 12 -6.02 -1.39 -12.04
C GLY A 12 -7.14 -0.41 -11.68
N ASN A 13 -8.26 -0.90 -11.17
CA ASN A 13 -9.35 -0.03 -10.70
C ASN A 13 -8.94 0.75 -9.45
N ALA A 14 -8.18 0.11 -8.54
CA ALA A 14 -7.68 0.77 -7.35
C ALA A 14 -6.73 1.91 -7.69
N VAL A 15 -5.74 1.66 -8.55
CA VAL A 15 -4.78 2.69 -8.99
C VAL A 15 -5.49 3.84 -9.69
N ARG A 16 -6.42 3.55 -10.62
CA ARG A 16 -7.24 4.61 -11.26
C ARG A 16 -8.02 5.42 -10.26
N TYR A 17 -8.66 4.77 -9.30
CA TYR A 17 -9.39 5.47 -8.25
C TYR A 17 -8.47 6.37 -7.43
N SER A 18 -7.31 5.87 -7.01
CA SER A 18 -6.38 6.63 -6.18
C SER A 18 -5.81 7.85 -6.91
N VAL A 19 -5.47 7.70 -8.21
CA VAL A 19 -4.79 8.74 -8.99
C VAL A 19 -5.77 9.71 -9.65
N ASN A 20 -6.89 9.21 -10.22
CA ASN A 20 -7.79 10.01 -11.07
C ASN A 20 -9.01 10.53 -10.29
N LYS A 21 -9.12 10.28 -9.01
CA LYS A 21 -10.21 10.81 -8.20
C LYS A 21 -10.18 12.34 -8.18
N ASP A 22 -11.33 12.96 -8.26
CA ASP A 22 -11.42 14.43 -8.16
C ASP A 22 -10.74 14.92 -6.88
N LYS A 23 -9.92 15.96 -7.00
CA LYS A 23 -9.09 16.52 -5.92
C LYS A 23 -8.10 15.53 -5.27
N ALA A 24 -7.77 14.42 -5.95
CA ALA A 24 -6.67 13.57 -5.51
C ALA A 24 -5.32 14.20 -5.87
N GLU A 25 -4.37 14.11 -4.96
CA GLU A 25 -2.99 14.55 -5.17
C GLU A 25 -2.04 13.37 -5.00
N ILE A 26 -1.19 13.12 -6.02
CA ILE A 26 -0.09 12.14 -5.85
C ILE A 26 0.97 12.81 -4.98
N VAL A 27 1.18 12.31 -3.79
CA VAL A 27 2.17 12.85 -2.85
C VAL A 27 3.49 12.13 -2.89
N LYS A 28 3.49 10.87 -3.36
CA LYS A 28 4.72 10.08 -3.53
C LYS A 28 4.48 8.91 -4.49
N VAL A 29 5.52 8.59 -5.26
CA VAL A 29 5.65 7.32 -6.00
C VAL A 29 6.98 6.65 -5.64
N ASN A 30 7.05 5.32 -5.79
CA ASN A 30 8.26 4.54 -5.54
C ASN A 30 8.50 3.58 -6.70
N PHE A 31 9.67 3.64 -7.31
CA PHE A 31 10.05 2.86 -8.50
C PHE A 31 9.06 2.98 -9.69
N LEU A 32 8.36 4.11 -9.75
CA LEU A 32 7.44 4.47 -10.84
C LEU A 32 7.70 5.93 -11.23
N PRO A 33 7.54 6.31 -12.52
CA PRO A 33 7.46 7.71 -12.90
C PRO A 33 6.20 8.35 -12.32
N ASP A 34 6.27 9.62 -11.96
CA ASP A 34 5.14 10.41 -11.44
C ASP A 34 4.38 11.20 -12.52
N ASP A 35 4.96 11.27 -13.73
CA ASP A 35 4.46 12.02 -14.90
C ASP A 35 3.69 11.17 -15.91
N ILE A 36 3.26 9.96 -15.54
CA ILE A 36 2.50 9.04 -16.41
C ILE A 36 1.09 8.82 -15.87
N SER A 37 0.19 8.35 -16.75
CA SER A 37 -1.20 8.07 -16.37
C SER A 37 -1.32 6.93 -15.35
N ALA A 38 -2.45 6.88 -14.64
CA ALA A 38 -2.77 5.78 -13.72
C ALA A 38 -2.72 4.41 -14.40
N GLU A 39 -3.21 4.32 -15.64
CA GLU A 39 -3.16 3.12 -16.46
C GLU A 39 -1.71 2.70 -16.73
N ALA A 40 -0.86 3.64 -17.10
CA ALA A 40 0.56 3.37 -17.37
C ALA A 40 1.31 2.96 -16.09
N MET A 41 1.01 3.58 -14.94
CA MET A 41 1.56 3.16 -13.64
C MET A 41 1.18 1.71 -13.32
N TYR A 42 -0.10 1.36 -13.48
CA TYR A 42 -0.55 -0.01 -13.24
C TYR A 42 0.05 -1.00 -14.24
N GLN A 43 0.17 -0.65 -15.52
CA GLN A 43 0.83 -1.50 -16.52
C GLN A 43 2.30 -1.78 -16.16
N ARG A 44 3.03 -0.81 -15.61
CA ARG A 44 4.40 -1.04 -15.12
C ARG A 44 4.44 -2.03 -13.94
N MET A 45 3.46 -1.97 -13.04
CA MET A 45 3.31 -2.98 -11.98
C MET A 45 3.07 -4.38 -12.57
N VAL A 46 2.18 -4.48 -13.56
CA VAL A 46 1.89 -5.76 -14.24
C VAL A 46 3.13 -6.30 -15.00
N LEU A 47 3.88 -5.42 -15.66
CA LEU A 47 5.12 -5.83 -16.32
C LEU A 47 6.13 -6.39 -15.33
N LYS A 48 6.30 -5.76 -14.17
CA LYS A 48 7.17 -6.29 -13.11
C LYS A 48 6.72 -7.66 -12.61
N GLN A 49 5.42 -7.86 -12.46
CA GLN A 49 4.85 -9.18 -12.10
C GLN A 49 5.12 -10.23 -13.18
N LYS A 50 5.01 -9.88 -14.47
CA LYS A 50 5.28 -10.77 -15.60
C LYS A 50 6.76 -11.13 -15.71
N GLU A 51 7.65 -10.20 -15.40
CA GLU A 51 9.11 -10.44 -15.40
C GLU A 51 9.48 -11.64 -14.51
N PHE A 52 8.78 -11.82 -13.41
CA PHE A 52 9.01 -12.90 -12.45
C PHE A 52 7.97 -14.03 -12.49
N ALA A 53 7.11 -14.08 -13.51
CA ALA A 53 5.99 -15.03 -13.56
C ALA A 53 6.44 -16.50 -13.48
N SER A 54 7.60 -16.87 -14.04
CA SER A 54 8.12 -18.24 -14.01
C SER A 54 8.50 -18.70 -12.60
N THR A 55 8.94 -17.78 -11.74
CA THR A 55 9.40 -18.07 -10.37
C THR A 55 8.29 -17.90 -9.34
N ILE A 56 7.30 -17.07 -9.64
CA ILE A 56 6.14 -16.83 -8.75
C ILE A 56 4.92 -17.56 -9.28
N ASN A 57 4.14 -18.15 -8.39
CA ASN A 57 2.87 -18.80 -8.70
C ASN A 57 2.92 -19.78 -9.89
N LYS A 58 4.07 -20.42 -10.14
CA LYS A 58 4.29 -21.40 -11.21
C LYS A 58 3.89 -20.89 -12.62
N GLY A 59 4.24 -19.64 -12.93
CA GLY A 59 3.93 -19.00 -14.20
C GLY A 59 2.50 -18.49 -14.35
N ARG A 60 1.64 -18.65 -13.34
CA ARG A 60 0.26 -18.14 -13.36
C ARG A 60 0.22 -16.70 -12.84
N PRO A 61 -0.63 -15.82 -13.38
CA PRO A 61 -0.85 -14.51 -12.84
C PRO A 61 -1.31 -14.56 -11.37
N LEU A 62 -0.86 -13.62 -10.58
CA LEU A 62 -1.37 -13.47 -9.21
C LEU A 62 -2.83 -13.02 -9.25
N LYS A 63 -3.73 -13.78 -8.65
CA LYS A 63 -5.14 -13.42 -8.56
C LYS A 63 -5.36 -12.14 -7.76
N ARG A 64 -4.57 -11.92 -6.70
CA ARG A 64 -4.53 -10.69 -5.90
C ARG A 64 -3.15 -10.10 -6.03
N ASN A 65 -3.01 -9.07 -6.82
CA ASN A 65 -1.73 -8.57 -7.29
C ASN A 65 -1.33 -7.19 -6.75
N VAL A 66 -2.23 -6.53 -6.02
CA VAL A 66 -2.00 -5.23 -5.39
C VAL A 66 -2.36 -5.30 -3.91
N ILE A 67 -1.58 -4.63 -3.07
CA ILE A 67 -1.91 -4.33 -1.69
C ILE A 67 -2.44 -2.92 -1.65
N ARG A 68 -3.68 -2.75 -1.20
CA ARG A 68 -4.28 -1.44 -0.97
C ARG A 68 -4.27 -1.12 0.51
N MET A 69 -3.71 0.03 0.84
CA MET A 69 -3.70 0.58 2.20
C MET A 69 -4.48 1.89 2.22
N GLU A 70 -5.15 2.15 3.32
CA GLU A 70 -5.84 3.41 3.58
C GLU A 70 -5.47 3.88 4.98
N ILE A 71 -5.08 5.16 5.11
CA ILE A 71 -4.70 5.78 6.37
C ILE A 71 -5.51 7.06 6.53
N SER A 72 -6.31 7.10 7.59
CA SER A 72 -7.18 8.23 7.92
C SER A 72 -6.84 8.72 9.33
N PRO A 73 -6.06 9.80 9.47
CA PRO A 73 -5.90 10.48 10.75
C PRO A 73 -7.22 11.12 11.19
N THR A 74 -7.33 11.53 12.43
CA THR A 74 -8.45 12.37 12.85
C THR A 74 -8.27 13.80 12.35
N LYS A 75 -9.35 14.58 12.38
CA LYS A 75 -9.30 15.99 11.98
C LYS A 75 -8.31 16.79 12.83
N GLU A 76 -8.26 16.48 14.12
CA GLU A 76 -7.36 17.12 15.07
C GLU A 76 -5.90 16.72 14.82
N GLU A 77 -5.64 15.45 14.52
CA GLU A 77 -4.29 14.94 14.21
C GLU A 77 -3.71 15.58 12.95
N SER A 78 -4.54 15.79 11.91
CA SER A 78 -4.09 16.29 10.61
C SER A 78 -4.29 17.79 10.42
N ALA A 79 -4.73 18.52 11.46
CA ALA A 79 -4.93 19.96 11.38
C ALA A 79 -3.62 20.68 11.05
N GLY A 80 -3.61 21.44 9.95
CA GLY A 80 -2.44 22.21 9.53
C GLY A 80 -1.33 21.40 8.87
N TRP A 81 -1.53 20.14 8.54
CA TRP A 81 -0.53 19.33 7.87
C TRP A 81 -0.23 19.84 6.46
N THR A 82 1.05 19.85 6.14
CA THR A 82 1.59 20.10 4.79
C THR A 82 1.68 18.80 4.00
N LEU A 83 2.00 18.88 2.70
CA LEU A 83 2.26 17.69 1.88
C LEU A 83 3.42 16.85 2.45
N ASP A 84 4.45 17.49 3.00
CA ASP A 84 5.59 16.79 3.61
C ASP A 84 5.17 15.98 4.85
N ASP A 85 4.20 16.45 5.61
CA ASP A 85 3.64 15.69 6.74
C ASP A 85 2.92 14.42 6.27
N TRP A 86 2.20 14.50 5.15
CA TRP A 86 1.55 13.34 4.53
C TRP A 86 2.56 12.34 3.97
N VAL A 87 3.64 12.81 3.34
CA VAL A 87 4.74 11.95 2.88
C VAL A 87 5.42 11.27 4.06
N ARG A 88 5.69 12.00 5.14
CA ARG A 88 6.26 11.45 6.37
C ARG A 88 5.36 10.36 6.96
N LEU A 89 4.05 10.61 7.08
CA LEU A 89 3.09 9.62 7.54
C LEU A 89 3.13 8.34 6.69
N ALA A 90 3.14 8.47 5.36
CA ALA A 90 3.20 7.32 4.46
C ALA A 90 4.48 6.50 4.66
N ASN A 91 5.63 7.18 4.80
CA ASN A 91 6.92 6.52 5.01
C ASN A 91 6.97 5.77 6.35
N GLU A 92 6.55 6.42 7.42
CA GLU A 92 6.49 5.82 8.76
C GLU A 92 5.54 4.62 8.78
N TYR A 93 4.39 4.75 8.13
CA TYR A 93 3.44 3.66 8.04
C TYR A 93 4.01 2.44 7.31
N ILE A 94 4.64 2.64 6.15
CA ILE A 94 5.28 1.58 5.38
C ILE A 94 6.39 0.91 6.20
N GLN A 95 7.21 1.70 6.90
CA GLN A 95 8.27 1.18 7.76
C GLN A 95 7.73 0.32 8.90
N ILE A 96 6.69 0.79 9.59
CA ILE A 96 6.03 0.04 10.66
C ILE A 96 5.39 -1.23 10.09
N PHE A 97 4.70 -1.14 8.95
CA PHE A 97 4.08 -2.27 8.27
C PHE A 97 5.10 -3.36 7.95
N ASP A 98 6.26 -3.00 7.42
CA ASP A 98 7.36 -3.93 7.12
C ASP A 98 8.07 -4.48 8.36
N SER A 99 7.89 -3.85 9.52
CA SER A 99 8.48 -4.31 10.79
C SER A 99 7.63 -5.32 11.56
N ILE A 100 6.36 -5.51 11.17
CA ILE A 100 5.44 -6.41 11.85
C ILE A 100 5.90 -7.86 11.70
N ASP A 101 6.14 -8.54 12.83
CA ASP A 101 6.47 -9.95 12.85
C ASP A 101 5.26 -10.82 12.53
N LEU A 102 5.25 -11.37 11.32
CA LEU A 102 4.18 -12.23 10.81
C LEU A 102 4.35 -13.70 11.22
N SER A 103 5.54 -14.10 11.68
CA SER A 103 5.83 -15.50 12.01
C SER A 103 4.99 -16.04 13.16
N LYS A 104 4.59 -15.17 14.09
CA LYS A 104 3.74 -15.53 15.24
C LYS A 104 2.26 -15.72 14.90
N LYS A 105 1.81 -15.20 13.75
CA LYS A 105 0.39 -15.15 13.37
C LYS A 105 0.04 -16.00 12.15
N ALA A 106 1.02 -16.38 11.35
CA ALA A 106 0.83 -17.13 10.12
C ALA A 106 1.64 -18.43 10.15
N LYS A 107 0.99 -19.54 10.47
CA LYS A 107 1.57 -20.89 10.47
C LYS A 107 2.27 -21.30 9.17
N ARG A 108 2.15 -20.52 8.09
CA ARG A 108 2.70 -20.78 6.75
C ARG A 108 3.33 -19.54 6.10
N ALA A 109 3.68 -18.50 6.86
CA ALA A 109 4.38 -17.37 6.27
C ALA A 109 5.78 -17.80 5.86
N SER A 110 6.08 -17.74 4.58
CA SER A 110 7.41 -17.99 4.03
C SER A 110 8.39 -16.83 4.34
N ALA A 111 7.85 -15.69 4.79
CA ALA A 111 8.61 -14.52 5.17
C ALA A 111 8.21 -14.04 6.57
N LYS A 112 9.20 -13.62 7.35
CA LYS A 112 8.98 -13.10 8.70
C LYS A 112 8.24 -11.76 8.71
N CYS A 113 8.46 -10.92 7.72
CA CYS A 113 7.82 -9.61 7.55
C CYS A 113 7.59 -9.31 6.07
N THR A 114 6.81 -8.26 5.79
CA THR A 114 6.63 -7.71 4.45
C THR A 114 7.87 -6.91 4.01
N ASN A 115 7.97 -6.57 2.72
CA ASN A 115 9.02 -5.71 2.18
C ASN A 115 8.43 -4.70 1.18
N VAL A 116 7.36 -4.04 1.59
CA VAL A 116 6.61 -3.06 0.77
C VAL A 116 7.51 -1.91 0.31
N ARG A 117 8.47 -1.47 1.13
CA ARG A 117 9.44 -0.42 0.78
C ARG A 117 10.27 -0.75 -0.46
N ASN A 118 10.42 -2.04 -0.82
CA ASN A 118 11.12 -2.49 -2.02
C ASN A 118 10.17 -2.79 -3.19
N SER A 119 8.93 -2.35 -3.11
CA SER A 119 7.92 -2.53 -4.15
C SER A 119 7.62 -1.23 -4.88
N GLN A 120 7.08 -1.34 -6.09
CA GLN A 120 6.45 -0.20 -6.74
C GLN A 120 5.19 0.18 -5.97
N TYR A 121 5.03 1.45 -5.62
CA TYR A 121 3.80 1.93 -4.99
C TYR A 121 3.51 3.39 -5.32
N ILE A 122 2.25 3.77 -5.13
CA ILE A 122 1.72 5.10 -5.33
C ILE A 122 1.04 5.53 -4.03
N VAL A 123 1.33 6.73 -3.56
CA VAL A 123 0.66 7.37 -2.42
C VAL A 123 -0.15 8.53 -2.93
N ALA A 124 -1.45 8.48 -2.75
CA ALA A 124 -2.38 9.55 -3.13
C ALA A 124 -3.12 10.10 -1.90
N LEU A 125 -3.18 11.41 -1.79
CA LEU A 125 -3.96 12.13 -0.78
C LEU A 125 -5.33 12.46 -1.35
N HIS A 126 -6.38 12.06 -0.65
CA HIS A 126 -7.77 12.32 -1.00
C HIS A 126 -8.42 13.28 -0.01
N HIS A 127 -9.25 14.20 -0.53
CA HIS A 127 -9.98 15.19 0.25
C HIS A 127 -11.51 15.00 0.20
N ASP A 128 -11.98 13.91 -0.41
CA ASP A 128 -13.39 13.69 -0.75
C ASP A 128 -14.15 12.80 0.24
N ALA A 129 -13.59 12.51 1.41
CA ALA A 129 -14.30 11.76 2.44
C ALA A 129 -15.57 12.51 2.87
N LYS A 130 -16.68 11.79 3.06
CA LYS A 130 -17.95 12.36 3.59
C LYS A 130 -17.75 13.05 4.94
N SER A 131 -16.75 12.64 5.71
CA SER A 131 -16.34 13.26 6.98
C SER A 131 -15.56 14.57 6.78
N GLY A 132 -15.17 14.93 5.56
CA GLY A 132 -14.27 16.05 5.28
C GLY A 132 -12.83 15.85 5.77
N ILE A 133 -12.47 14.63 6.18
CA ILE A 133 -11.13 14.33 6.71
C ILE A 133 -10.26 13.83 5.56
N PRO A 134 -9.11 14.49 5.28
CA PRO A 134 -8.16 13.98 4.30
C PRO A 134 -7.61 12.61 4.69
N HIS A 135 -7.33 11.77 3.71
CA HIS A 135 -6.83 10.42 3.94
C HIS A 135 -5.91 9.96 2.81
N LEU A 136 -4.97 9.08 3.14
CA LEU A 136 -4.06 8.48 2.16
C LEU A 136 -4.60 7.16 1.62
N HIS A 137 -4.46 6.98 0.31
CA HIS A 137 -4.47 5.68 -0.34
C HIS A 137 -3.05 5.32 -0.77
N ILE A 138 -2.62 4.10 -0.48
CA ILE A 138 -1.35 3.56 -0.94
C ILE A 138 -1.64 2.27 -1.69
N ASP A 139 -1.36 2.26 -3.00
CA ASP A 139 -1.50 1.07 -3.84
C ASP A 139 -0.11 0.52 -4.15
N VAL A 140 0.15 -0.70 -3.68
CA VAL A 140 1.48 -1.35 -3.72
C VAL A 140 1.45 -2.55 -4.65
N ASN A 141 2.41 -2.64 -5.55
CA ASN A 141 2.66 -3.87 -6.30
C ASN A 141 3.06 -4.99 -5.33
N ARG A 142 2.32 -6.07 -5.35
CA ARG A 142 2.57 -7.20 -4.45
C ARG A 142 3.86 -7.98 -4.78
N VAL A 143 4.40 -7.82 -5.98
CA VAL A 143 5.71 -8.34 -6.36
C VAL A 143 6.73 -7.22 -6.20
N ASP A 144 7.73 -7.42 -5.36
CA ASP A 144 8.79 -6.44 -5.14
C ASP A 144 9.79 -6.38 -6.30
N MET A 145 10.74 -5.46 -6.24
CA MET A 145 11.73 -5.25 -7.29
C MET A 145 12.68 -6.44 -7.50
N ASN A 146 12.76 -7.36 -6.52
CA ASN A 146 13.56 -8.59 -6.59
C ASN A 146 12.71 -9.82 -7.00
N GLY A 147 11.44 -9.64 -7.31
CA GLY A 147 10.53 -10.72 -7.70
C GLY A 147 9.96 -11.52 -6.54
N LYS A 148 10.12 -11.04 -5.30
CA LYS A 148 9.51 -11.67 -4.14
C LYS A 148 8.06 -11.24 -4.02
N VAL A 149 7.16 -12.22 -3.84
CA VAL A 149 5.75 -11.96 -3.54
C VAL A 149 5.60 -11.70 -2.06
N ASP A 150 4.90 -10.63 -1.71
CA ASP A 150 4.60 -10.33 -0.33
C ASP A 150 3.45 -11.22 0.20
N VAL A 151 3.82 -12.39 0.70
CA VAL A 151 2.89 -13.41 1.18
C VAL A 151 2.28 -13.06 2.53
N GLY A 152 2.95 -12.25 3.34
CA GLY A 152 2.46 -11.82 4.65
C GLY A 152 1.11 -11.13 4.58
N CYS A 153 0.88 -10.35 3.54
CA CYS A 153 -0.40 -9.66 3.33
C CYS A 153 -1.54 -10.59 2.94
N VAL A 154 -1.27 -11.77 2.37
CA VAL A 154 -2.32 -12.72 1.97
C VAL A 154 -2.91 -13.43 3.17
N TYR A 155 -2.08 -13.79 4.14
CA TYR A 155 -2.48 -14.56 5.31
C TYR A 155 -3.10 -13.68 6.41
N ASN A 156 -2.87 -12.38 6.37
CA ASN A 156 -3.31 -11.44 7.39
C ASN A 156 -4.43 -10.49 6.96
N GLN A 157 -5.29 -10.89 6.04
CA GLN A 157 -6.46 -10.08 5.68
C GLN A 157 -7.33 -9.68 6.88
N ARG A 158 -7.30 -10.43 7.97
CA ARG A 158 -8.03 -10.12 9.21
C ARG A 158 -7.21 -9.32 10.23
N THR A 159 -5.89 -9.41 10.19
CA THR A 159 -4.99 -8.72 11.14
C THR A 159 -4.36 -7.46 10.56
N ALA A 160 -4.42 -7.28 9.26
CA ALA A 160 -4.14 -6.00 8.60
C ALA A 160 -5.20 -4.92 8.90
N ARG A 161 -6.17 -5.20 9.73
CA ARG A 161 -6.96 -4.17 10.42
C ARG A 161 -6.05 -3.53 11.45
N MET A 162 -5.60 -2.35 11.14
CA MET A 162 -4.66 -1.57 11.96
C MET A 162 -5.23 -1.04 13.28
N GLY A 163 -6.15 -1.76 13.93
CA GLY A 163 -6.31 -1.61 15.36
C GLY A 163 -5.00 -1.87 16.13
N THR A 164 -4.08 -2.64 15.56
CA THR A 164 -2.76 -2.94 16.14
C THR A 164 -1.66 -1.96 15.74
N ALA A 165 -1.63 -1.45 14.52
CA ALA A 165 -0.60 -0.49 14.14
C ALA A 165 -1.00 0.97 14.46
N GLY A 166 -2.29 1.30 14.52
CA GLY A 166 -2.75 2.55 15.13
C GLY A 166 -2.35 2.68 16.61
N GLY A 167 -2.09 1.57 17.30
CA GLY A 167 -1.50 1.55 18.63
C GLY A 167 -0.02 1.96 18.64
N TYR A 168 0.73 1.60 17.61
CA TYR A 168 2.16 1.94 17.48
C TYR A 168 2.38 3.41 17.11
N LEU A 169 1.52 3.98 16.27
CA LEU A 169 1.61 5.39 15.87
C LEU A 169 1.15 6.38 16.98
N ARG A 170 0.43 5.91 18.00
CA ARG A 170 0.01 6.76 19.12
C ARG A 170 1.07 6.92 20.20
N ASN A 171 2.11 6.10 20.19
CA ASN A 171 3.14 6.06 21.22
C ASN A 171 4.50 6.60 20.77
N THR A 172 4.57 7.19 19.59
CA THR A 172 5.73 7.93 19.07
C THR A 172 5.38 9.40 18.89
#